data_f3f2474187aaada399ca29522338149a
#
_entry.id   f3f2474187aaada399ca29522338149a
#
_cell.length_a   1.000
_cell.length_b   1.000
_cell.length_c   1.000
_cell.angle_alpha   90.00
_cell.angle_beta   90.00
_cell.angle_gamma   90.00
#
_symmetry.space_group_name_H-M   'P 1'
#
loop_
_entity.id
_entity.type
_entity.pdbx_description
1 polymer ?
#
loop_
_entity_poly.entity_id
_entity_poly.type
_entity_poly.pdbx_seq_one_letter_code
_entity_poly.pdbx_strand_id
1 'polypeptide(L)'
;MLMGIATLFIVSYIKNEHTTDLSRITIDDMQLNAKIDKDKFIEDDEILLKKHNLYTKHNQPNLVFKVNKGNSKIMGMTLIKNTDVNTNFGGKIEGNIQDVVHHLGSSYKQKKLRDAYRLMIYYDKDNHIKLSIIYKHDKIKKIEVYSK
;
A
#
# COMPACT_ATOMS: atom_id res chain seq x y z
N MET A 1 -15.32 15.66 37.27
CA MET A 1 -15.63 14.29 36.78
C MET A 1 -16.12 14.22 35.35
N LEU A 2 -16.89 15.18 34.86
CA LEU A 2 -17.37 15.25 33.46
C LEU A 2 -16.28 15.56 32.44
N MET A 3 -15.23 16.30 32.81
CA MET A 3 -14.10 16.62 31.88
C MET A 3 -13.22 15.42 31.49
N GLY A 4 -13.07 14.43 32.37
CA GLY A 4 -12.25 13.23 32.07
C GLY A 4 -12.89 12.29 31.07
N ILE A 5 -14.21 12.22 31.04
CA ILE A 5 -14.95 11.34 30.09
C ILE A 5 -14.91 11.92 28.68
N ALA A 6 -15.09 13.25 28.54
CA ALA A 6 -15.01 13.93 27.25
C ALA A 6 -13.62 13.80 26.60
N THR A 7 -12.55 13.88 27.41
CA THR A 7 -11.16 13.72 26.92
C THR A 7 -10.89 12.31 26.42
N LEU A 8 -11.42 11.29 27.08
CA LEU A 8 -11.31 9.89 26.65
C LEU A 8 -12.02 9.63 25.31
N PHE A 9 -13.19 10.22 25.10
CA PHE A 9 -13.91 10.11 23.83
C PHE A 9 -13.20 10.80 22.69
N ILE A 10 -12.61 11.95 22.91
CA ILE A 10 -11.83 12.68 21.89
C ILE A 10 -10.59 11.89 21.48
N VAL A 11 -9.85 11.32 22.44
CA VAL A 11 -8.66 10.50 22.14
C VAL A 11 -9.03 9.22 21.39
N SER A 12 -10.14 8.58 21.75
CA SER A 12 -10.65 7.41 21.05
C SER A 12 -11.09 7.74 19.61
N TYR A 13 -11.79 8.86 19.43
CA TYR A 13 -12.22 9.35 18.12
C TYR A 13 -11.01 9.68 17.22
N ILE A 14 -10.01 10.41 17.73
CA ILE A 14 -8.78 10.74 16.97
C ILE A 14 -8.01 9.47 16.59
N LYS A 15 -7.93 8.46 17.48
CA LYS A 15 -7.29 7.18 17.17
C LYS A 15 -8.02 6.40 16.07
N ASN A 16 -9.34 6.47 16.02
CA ASN A 16 -10.16 5.78 15.02
C ASN A 16 -10.14 6.48 13.66
N GLU A 17 -9.98 7.81 13.62
CA GLU A 17 -9.91 8.59 12.38
C GLU A 17 -8.72 8.21 11.47
N HIS A 18 -7.64 7.62 12.03
CA HIS A 18 -6.43 7.27 11.30
C HIS A 18 -6.35 5.79 10.91
N THR A 19 -7.47 5.08 10.89
CA THR A 19 -7.52 3.71 10.40
C THR A 19 -8.43 3.61 9.18
N THR A 20 -8.00 2.85 8.19
CA THR A 20 -8.71 2.61 6.93
C THR A 20 -8.70 1.11 6.66
N ASP A 21 -9.82 0.52 6.29
CA ASP A 21 -9.85 -0.89 5.92
C ASP A 21 -9.12 -1.09 4.58
N LEU A 22 -7.96 -1.73 4.64
CA LEU A 22 -7.12 -2.06 3.49
C LEU A 22 -7.11 -3.58 3.20
N SER A 23 -7.95 -4.34 3.89
CA SER A 23 -7.94 -5.81 3.81
C SER A 23 -8.29 -6.36 2.42
N ARG A 24 -8.99 -5.58 1.60
CA ARG A 24 -9.48 -6.01 0.29
C ARG A 24 -8.85 -5.29 -0.89
N ILE A 25 -7.86 -4.42 -0.65
CA ILE A 25 -7.22 -3.70 -1.76
C ILE A 25 -6.40 -4.65 -2.63
N THR A 26 -6.40 -4.38 -3.92
CA THR A 26 -5.65 -5.16 -4.91
C THR A 26 -4.82 -4.26 -5.80
N ILE A 27 -3.68 -4.79 -6.25
CA ILE A 27 -2.87 -4.24 -7.34
C ILE A 27 -2.73 -5.36 -8.37
N ASP A 28 -3.16 -5.11 -9.61
CA ASP A 28 -3.18 -6.11 -10.69
C ASP A 28 -3.93 -7.40 -10.27
N ASP A 29 -5.08 -7.23 -9.63
CA ASP A 29 -5.92 -8.28 -9.07
C ASP A 29 -5.24 -9.15 -7.99
N MET A 30 -4.05 -8.76 -7.52
CA MET A 30 -3.32 -9.45 -6.47
C MET A 30 -3.55 -8.79 -5.12
N GLN A 31 -3.71 -9.59 -4.09
CA GLN A 31 -4.01 -9.17 -2.72
C GLN A 31 -2.91 -9.62 -1.75
N LEU A 32 -2.66 -8.83 -0.71
CA LEU A 32 -1.80 -9.26 0.39
C LEU A 32 -2.32 -10.57 1.02
N ASN A 33 -1.39 -11.39 1.49
CA ASN A 33 -1.63 -12.70 2.08
C ASN A 33 -2.12 -13.78 1.11
N ALA A 34 -2.33 -13.47 -0.17
CA ALA A 34 -2.57 -14.50 -1.19
C ALA A 34 -1.28 -15.28 -1.46
N LYS A 35 -1.40 -16.58 -1.69
CA LYS A 35 -0.26 -17.40 -2.14
C LYS A 35 0.01 -17.15 -3.62
N ILE A 36 1.27 -17.04 -3.99
CA ILE A 36 1.67 -16.94 -5.38
C ILE A 36 1.83 -18.33 -6.00
N ASP A 37 1.49 -18.43 -7.27
CA ASP A 37 1.89 -19.54 -8.13
C ASP A 37 3.26 -19.22 -8.73
N LYS A 38 4.31 -19.83 -8.18
CA LYS A 38 5.71 -19.53 -8.56
C LYS A 38 6.00 -19.75 -10.03
N ASP A 39 5.23 -20.62 -10.69
CA ASP A 39 5.42 -20.90 -12.13
C ASP A 39 5.03 -19.71 -13.01
N LYS A 40 4.22 -18.79 -12.50
CA LYS A 40 3.77 -17.58 -13.21
C LYS A 40 4.61 -16.34 -12.90
N PHE A 41 5.61 -16.47 -12.03
CA PHE A 41 6.43 -15.36 -11.56
C PHE A 41 7.91 -15.62 -11.82
N ILE A 42 8.66 -14.53 -11.92
CA ILE A 42 10.13 -14.56 -12.02
C ILE A 42 10.70 -14.12 -10.69
N GLU A 43 11.54 -14.96 -10.08
CA GLU A 43 12.26 -14.61 -8.85
C GLU A 43 13.47 -13.72 -9.18
N ASP A 44 13.66 -12.68 -8.37
CA ASP A 44 14.89 -11.89 -8.38
C ASP A 44 15.90 -12.52 -7.39
N ASP A 45 16.83 -13.28 -7.91
CA ASP A 45 17.86 -14.00 -7.14
C ASP A 45 19.06 -13.11 -6.77
N GLU A 46 19.17 -11.91 -7.34
CA GLU A 46 20.27 -10.98 -7.05
C GLU A 46 20.08 -10.30 -5.69
N ILE A 47 18.84 -10.14 -5.26
CA ILE A 47 18.50 -9.54 -3.97
C ILE A 47 18.18 -10.62 -2.96
N LEU A 48 19.11 -10.84 -2.01
CA LEU A 48 18.95 -11.83 -0.96
C LEU A 48 18.40 -11.20 0.31
N LEU A 49 17.15 -11.47 0.61
CA LEU A 49 16.50 -11.11 1.87
C LEU A 49 16.39 -12.35 2.77
N LYS A 50 16.46 -12.15 4.09
CA LYS A 50 16.50 -13.26 5.05
C LYS A 50 15.20 -14.07 5.06
N LYS A 51 14.03 -13.40 5.04
CA LYS A 51 12.72 -14.04 5.22
C LYS A 51 11.83 -13.97 3.99
N HIS A 52 12.25 -13.26 2.96
CA HIS A 52 11.43 -12.96 1.80
C HIS A 52 12.19 -13.17 0.51
N ASN A 53 11.45 -13.50 -0.54
CA ASN A 53 11.91 -13.43 -1.92
C ASN A 53 11.16 -12.34 -2.65
N LEU A 54 11.78 -11.76 -3.67
CA LEU A 54 11.17 -10.79 -4.56
C LEU A 54 10.82 -11.47 -5.88
N TYR A 55 9.60 -11.19 -6.37
CA TYR A 55 9.07 -11.74 -7.61
C TYR A 55 8.48 -10.63 -8.47
N THR A 56 8.53 -10.83 -9.79
CA THR A 56 7.76 -10.06 -10.76
C THR A 56 6.97 -11.03 -11.65
N LYS A 57 5.89 -10.55 -12.26
CA LYS A 57 5.21 -11.30 -13.34
C LYS A 57 5.99 -11.14 -14.64
N HIS A 58 5.83 -12.12 -15.55
CA HIS A 58 6.32 -11.97 -16.92
C HIS A 58 5.73 -10.70 -17.56
N ASN A 59 6.57 -9.92 -18.23
CA ASN A 59 6.21 -8.66 -18.88
C ASN A 59 5.75 -7.52 -17.94
N GLN A 60 5.93 -7.64 -16.63
CA GLN A 60 5.61 -6.57 -15.66
C GLN A 60 6.76 -6.34 -14.65
N PRO A 61 7.93 -5.87 -15.11
CA PRO A 61 9.09 -5.71 -14.21
C PRO A 61 8.92 -4.58 -13.19
N ASN A 62 7.95 -3.68 -13.39
CA ASN A 62 7.72 -2.51 -12.53
C ASN A 62 6.72 -2.77 -11.38
N LEU A 63 6.18 -3.99 -11.29
CA LEU A 63 5.37 -4.44 -10.15
C LEU A 63 6.12 -5.57 -9.45
N VAL A 64 6.62 -5.27 -8.25
CA VAL A 64 7.43 -6.19 -7.45
C VAL A 64 6.60 -6.73 -6.29
N PHE A 65 6.63 -8.05 -6.13
CA PHE A 65 5.98 -8.77 -5.02
C PHE A 65 7.03 -9.25 -4.03
N LYS A 66 6.85 -8.87 -2.77
CA LYS A 66 7.64 -9.39 -1.66
C LYS A 66 6.90 -10.56 -1.03
N VAL A 67 7.51 -11.74 -1.06
CA VAL A 67 6.86 -13.00 -0.73
C VAL A 67 7.57 -13.68 0.41
N ASN A 68 6.84 -14.17 1.40
CA ASN A 68 7.39 -14.91 2.52
C ASN A 68 7.93 -16.27 2.05
N LYS A 69 9.18 -16.58 2.41
CA LYS A 69 9.84 -17.84 2.04
C LYS A 69 9.15 -19.08 2.60
N GLY A 70 8.59 -18.96 3.80
CA GLY A 70 8.00 -20.11 4.51
C GLY A 70 6.66 -20.56 3.97
N ASN A 71 5.77 -19.60 3.62
CA ASN A 71 4.38 -19.90 3.23
C ASN A 71 3.99 -19.44 1.84
N SER A 72 4.89 -18.82 1.08
CA SER A 72 4.68 -18.28 -0.27
C SER A 72 3.57 -17.22 -0.36
N LYS A 73 3.25 -16.56 0.75
CA LYS A 73 2.23 -15.48 0.78
C LYS A 73 2.87 -14.13 0.45
N ILE A 74 2.10 -13.32 -0.28
CA ILE A 74 2.49 -11.94 -0.61
C ILE A 74 2.43 -11.09 0.65
N MET A 75 3.56 -10.51 1.02
CA MET A 75 3.71 -9.62 2.17
C MET A 75 3.82 -8.15 1.78
N GLY A 76 4.12 -7.87 0.53
CA GLY A 76 4.21 -6.51 0.01
C GLY A 76 4.13 -6.48 -1.51
N MET A 77 3.67 -5.34 -2.03
CA MET A 77 3.60 -5.06 -3.47
C MET A 77 4.05 -3.63 -3.70
N THR A 78 4.93 -3.42 -4.68
CA THR A 78 5.44 -2.11 -5.06
C THR A 78 5.28 -1.90 -6.55
N LEU A 79 4.57 -0.83 -6.93
CA LEU A 79 4.31 -0.45 -8.32
C LEU A 79 4.97 0.89 -8.63
N ILE A 80 5.73 0.91 -9.73
CA ILE A 80 6.34 2.13 -10.29
C ILE A 80 6.19 2.12 -11.82
N LYS A 81 6.25 3.29 -12.44
CA LYS A 81 6.38 3.51 -13.92
C LYS A 81 5.28 2.92 -14.81
N ASN A 82 4.72 1.77 -14.51
CA ASN A 82 3.75 1.12 -15.38
C ASN A 82 2.35 1.72 -15.20
N THR A 83 1.89 2.46 -16.21
CA THR A 83 0.60 3.13 -16.23
C THR A 83 -0.59 2.19 -16.53
N ASP A 84 -0.33 0.97 -16.96
CA ASP A 84 -1.37 0.00 -17.36
C ASP A 84 -1.84 -0.90 -16.23
N VAL A 85 -1.17 -0.86 -15.08
CA VAL A 85 -1.57 -1.68 -13.92
C VAL A 85 -2.73 -1.01 -13.18
N ASN A 86 -3.81 -1.74 -12.98
CA ASN A 86 -5.00 -1.29 -12.28
C ASN A 86 -4.96 -1.70 -10.80
N THR A 87 -5.60 -0.86 -10.00
CA THR A 87 -5.91 -1.15 -8.60
C THR A 87 -7.42 -1.03 -8.39
N ASN A 88 -7.94 -1.60 -7.30
CA ASN A 88 -9.35 -1.45 -6.95
C ASN A 88 -9.65 -0.27 -6.01
N PHE A 89 -8.65 0.56 -5.72
CA PHE A 89 -8.80 1.70 -4.81
C PHE A 89 -8.52 3.07 -5.47
N GLY A 90 -8.59 3.13 -6.80
CA GLY A 90 -8.36 4.38 -7.56
C GLY A 90 -6.90 4.75 -7.77
N GLY A 91 -5.95 3.93 -7.31
CA GLY A 91 -4.53 4.17 -7.52
C GLY A 91 -4.08 3.73 -8.90
N LYS A 92 -3.41 4.63 -9.63
CA LYS A 92 -2.84 4.34 -10.96
C LYS A 92 -1.61 5.23 -11.15
N ILE A 93 -0.54 4.68 -11.68
CA ILE A 93 0.66 5.48 -11.99
C ILE A 93 0.29 6.54 -13.03
N GLU A 94 0.67 7.79 -12.78
CA GLU A 94 0.29 9.01 -13.51
C GLU A 94 -1.19 9.39 -13.35
N GLY A 95 -1.98 8.62 -12.60
CA GLY A 95 -3.34 8.99 -12.22
C GLY A 95 -3.37 10.05 -11.12
N ASN A 96 -4.56 10.60 -10.86
CA ASN A 96 -4.74 11.65 -9.87
C ASN A 96 -4.85 11.06 -8.45
N ILE A 97 -4.11 11.62 -7.51
CA ILE A 97 -4.15 11.20 -6.11
C ILE A 97 -5.55 11.34 -5.49
N GLN A 98 -6.36 12.28 -5.97
CA GLN A 98 -7.73 12.47 -5.49
C GLN A 98 -8.64 11.26 -5.78
N ASP A 99 -8.34 10.47 -6.80
CA ASP A 99 -9.08 9.23 -7.07
C ASP A 99 -8.92 8.22 -5.93
N VAL A 100 -7.73 8.15 -5.33
CA VAL A 100 -7.48 7.33 -4.14
C VAL A 100 -8.26 7.85 -2.93
N VAL A 101 -8.21 9.16 -2.70
CA VAL A 101 -8.95 9.79 -1.59
C VAL A 101 -10.46 9.56 -1.74
N HIS A 102 -10.96 9.60 -2.95
CA HIS A 102 -12.37 9.33 -3.25
C HIS A 102 -12.79 7.91 -2.87
N HIS A 103 -11.90 6.92 -3.08
CA HIS A 103 -12.16 5.51 -2.74
C HIS A 103 -11.91 5.19 -1.27
N LEU A 104 -10.82 5.69 -0.69
CA LEU A 104 -10.35 5.30 0.64
C LEU A 104 -10.69 6.32 1.73
N GLY A 105 -11.13 7.52 1.36
CA GLY A 105 -11.45 8.57 2.31
C GLY A 105 -10.25 9.41 2.71
N SER A 106 -10.47 10.30 3.68
CA SER A 106 -9.51 11.33 4.08
C SER A 106 -8.69 11.00 5.34
N SER A 107 -8.81 9.78 5.87
CA SER A 107 -8.10 9.33 7.08
C SER A 107 -6.66 8.90 6.75
N TYR A 108 -5.92 9.74 6.08
CA TYR A 108 -4.53 9.51 5.72
C TYR A 108 -3.59 10.52 6.43
N LYS A 109 -2.32 10.14 6.55
CA LYS A 109 -1.24 11.06 6.90
C LYS A 109 -0.55 11.54 5.63
N GLN A 110 -0.08 12.78 5.65
CA GLN A 110 0.61 13.39 4.53
C GLN A 110 1.95 13.95 4.98
N LYS A 111 2.98 13.78 4.14
CA LYS A 111 4.33 14.27 4.39
C LYS A 111 4.90 14.88 3.12
N LYS A 112 5.55 16.05 3.27
CA LYS A 112 6.32 16.67 2.17
C LYS A 112 7.66 15.97 2.02
N LEU A 113 8.04 15.68 0.79
CA LEU A 113 9.34 15.17 0.39
C LEU A 113 10.10 16.24 -0.41
N ARG A 114 11.30 15.89 -0.91
CA ARG A 114 12.09 16.77 -1.79
C ARG A 114 11.43 16.93 -3.15
N ASP A 115 11.77 18.02 -3.87
CA ASP A 115 11.40 18.28 -5.26
C ASP A 115 9.90 18.25 -5.55
N ALA A 116 9.10 18.81 -4.64
CA ALA A 116 7.65 18.87 -4.71
C ALA A 116 6.95 17.49 -4.64
N TYR A 117 7.66 16.41 -4.34
CA TYR A 117 7.05 15.12 -4.04
C TYR A 117 6.34 15.15 -2.70
N ARG A 118 5.28 14.37 -2.59
CA ARG A 118 4.51 14.17 -1.36
C ARG A 118 4.28 12.70 -1.12
N LEU A 119 4.19 12.34 0.16
CA LEU A 119 3.87 10.99 0.61
C LEU A 119 2.52 11.00 1.30
N MET A 120 1.60 10.14 0.85
CA MET A 120 0.32 9.88 1.48
C MET A 120 0.33 8.47 2.07
N ILE A 121 -0.09 8.34 3.32
CA ILE A 121 -0.06 7.05 4.02
C ILE A 121 -1.42 6.75 4.63
N TYR A 122 -1.97 5.60 4.27
CA TYR A 122 -3.11 4.98 4.94
C TYR A 122 -2.64 3.83 5.82
N TYR A 123 -3.23 3.71 6.99
CA TYR A 123 -3.00 2.59 7.91
C TYR A 123 -4.28 1.81 8.13
N ASP A 124 -4.18 0.50 8.06
CA ASP A 124 -5.17 -0.42 8.58
C ASP A 124 -4.59 -1.02 9.87
N LYS A 125 -5.06 -0.53 11.01
CA LYS A 125 -4.54 -0.95 12.32
C LYS A 125 -5.00 -2.36 12.67
N ASP A 126 -6.18 -2.73 12.27
CA ASP A 126 -6.77 -4.04 12.60
C ASP A 126 -6.10 -5.17 11.80
N ASN A 127 -5.77 -4.92 10.54
CA ASN A 127 -5.15 -5.91 9.66
C ASN A 127 -3.63 -5.74 9.50
N HIS A 128 -3.04 -4.77 10.19
CA HIS A 128 -1.60 -4.46 10.14
C HIS A 128 -1.07 -4.19 8.73
N ILE A 129 -1.83 -3.42 7.95
CA ILE A 129 -1.47 -3.07 6.57
C ILE A 129 -1.15 -1.58 6.49
N LYS A 130 -0.14 -1.26 5.70
CA LYS A 130 0.24 0.12 5.36
C LYS A 130 0.24 0.30 3.85
N LEU A 131 -0.46 1.33 3.37
CA LEU A 131 -0.44 1.77 1.99
C LEU A 131 0.27 3.12 1.91
N SER A 132 1.36 3.19 1.16
CA SER A 132 2.13 4.41 0.93
C SER A 132 2.06 4.79 -0.53
N ILE A 133 1.73 6.05 -0.82
CA ILE A 133 1.66 6.56 -2.18
C ILE A 133 2.52 7.81 -2.29
N ILE A 134 3.47 7.80 -3.21
CA ILE A 134 4.27 8.98 -3.56
C ILE A 134 3.65 9.60 -4.80
N TYR A 135 3.42 10.91 -4.74
CA TYR A 135 2.85 11.67 -5.85
C TYR A 135 3.52 13.04 -5.97
N LYS A 136 3.42 13.64 -7.15
CA LYS A 136 3.94 14.97 -7.47
C LYS A 136 2.95 15.69 -8.38
N HIS A 137 2.58 16.93 -8.05
CA HIS A 137 1.58 17.69 -8.79
C HIS A 137 0.30 16.88 -9.03
N ASP A 138 -0.18 16.24 -7.95
CA ASP A 138 -1.35 15.37 -7.92
C ASP A 138 -1.25 14.07 -8.74
N LYS A 139 -0.13 13.82 -9.42
CA LYS A 139 0.10 12.59 -10.18
C LYS A 139 0.85 11.54 -9.37
N ILE A 140 0.29 10.35 -9.33
CA ILE A 140 0.85 9.20 -8.60
C ILE A 140 2.12 8.70 -9.30
N LYS A 141 3.21 8.53 -8.55
CA LYS A 141 4.51 8.07 -9.04
C LYS A 141 4.90 6.70 -8.51
N LYS A 142 4.47 6.35 -7.30
CA LYS A 142 4.77 5.07 -6.67
C LYS A 142 3.63 4.66 -5.74
N ILE A 143 3.29 3.38 -5.77
CA ILE A 143 2.32 2.77 -4.86
C ILE A 143 3.03 1.59 -4.17
N GLU A 144 2.95 1.55 -2.84
CA GLU A 144 3.51 0.46 -2.05
C GLU A 144 2.51 0.05 -0.96
N VAL A 145 2.16 -1.22 -0.91
CA VAL A 145 1.33 -1.79 0.15
C VAL A 145 2.08 -2.96 0.77
N TYR A 146 2.06 -3.04 2.09
CA TYR A 146 2.70 -4.15 2.80
C TYR A 146 2.03 -4.42 4.14
N SER A 147 2.12 -5.67 4.59
CA SER A 147 1.77 -6.05 5.94
C SER A 147 2.96 -5.88 6.87
N LYS A 148 2.66 -5.39 8.08
CA LYS A 148 3.65 -5.18 9.14
C LYS A 148 3.90 -6.45 9.95
#